data_2aa7582944d7e517ebcb6055bb768dd3
#
_entry.id   2aa7582944d7e517ebcb6055bb768dd3
#
_cell.length_a   1.000
_cell.length_b   1.000
_cell.length_c   1.000
_cell.angle_alpha   90.00
_cell.angle_beta   90.00
_cell.angle_gamma   90.00
#
_symmetry.space_group_name_H-M   'P 1'
#
loop_
_entity.id
_entity.type
_entity.pdbx_description
1 polymer ?
#
loop_
_entity_poly.entity_id
_entity_poly.type
_entity_poly.pdbx_seq_one_letter_code
_entity_poly.pdbx_strand_id
1 'polypeptide(L)'
;MGDLFAGYESVTGVPVDPDHVRFWQVFGSFWWAIGCLGMAEHYRTGPDKTVERPAIGRRTSECQVDCMNLLIPGPFTLLEAEPDDLADMPTVPELVQSVRDFLRDDVMNETAGRTQFLARVAGNSLDIVLRDLRVGEAHRREEQARLSSLLNQSGSLEQLRRDLSHRIRERAFPLDSSELKAHLRQTVTNQVAIDQPKYSGLKQALAYLVES
;
A
#
# COMPACT_ATOMS: atom_id res chain seq x y z
N MET A 1 18.65 -8.42 -12.17
CA MET A 1 18.08 -9.75 -12.49
C MET A 1 18.92 -10.51 -13.51
N GLY A 2 19.37 -9.90 -14.63
CA GLY A 2 20.18 -10.59 -15.64
C GLY A 2 21.40 -11.32 -15.08
N ASP A 3 22.20 -10.65 -14.25
CA ASP A 3 23.40 -11.24 -13.63
C ASP A 3 23.06 -12.44 -12.71
N LEU A 4 21.90 -12.38 -12.02
CA LEU A 4 21.42 -13.48 -11.18
C LEU A 4 21.05 -14.70 -12.04
N PHE A 5 20.36 -14.48 -13.15
CA PHE A 5 19.98 -15.57 -14.07
C PHE A 5 21.24 -16.19 -14.72
N ALA A 6 22.15 -15.34 -15.23
CA ALA A 6 23.40 -15.81 -15.81
C ALA A 6 24.25 -16.62 -14.80
N GLY A 7 24.30 -16.18 -13.53
CA GLY A 7 24.98 -16.91 -12.46
C GLY A 7 24.34 -18.28 -12.19
N TYR A 8 23.02 -18.34 -12.10
CA TYR A 8 22.30 -19.60 -11.92
C TYR A 8 22.51 -20.57 -13.10
N GLU A 9 22.35 -20.09 -14.34
CA GLU A 9 22.51 -20.84 -15.56
C GLU A 9 23.94 -21.40 -15.72
N SER A 10 24.94 -20.60 -15.33
CA SER A 10 26.35 -21.02 -15.40
C SER A 10 26.69 -22.20 -14.49
N VAL A 11 25.96 -22.32 -13.37
CA VAL A 11 26.18 -23.40 -12.38
C VAL A 11 25.31 -24.62 -12.67
N THR A 12 24.06 -24.41 -13.06
CA THR A 12 23.07 -25.50 -13.21
C THR A 12 22.99 -26.04 -14.64
N GLY A 13 23.41 -25.26 -15.64
CA GLY A 13 23.18 -25.58 -17.05
C GLY A 13 21.72 -25.51 -17.50
N VAL A 14 20.83 -25.01 -16.64
CA VAL A 14 19.38 -24.91 -16.90
C VAL A 14 19.03 -23.47 -17.22
N PRO A 15 18.45 -23.16 -18.39
CA PRO A 15 18.04 -21.79 -18.72
C PRO A 15 16.91 -21.33 -17.79
N VAL A 16 16.96 -20.06 -17.39
CA VAL A 16 15.91 -19.42 -16.61
C VAL A 16 14.82 -18.89 -17.54
N ASP A 17 13.60 -19.31 -17.32
CA ASP A 17 12.41 -18.73 -17.95
C ASP A 17 11.97 -17.46 -17.19
N PRO A 18 12.11 -16.25 -17.78
CA PRO A 18 11.74 -15.00 -17.12
C PRO A 18 10.23 -14.91 -16.78
N ASP A 19 9.36 -15.49 -17.62
CA ASP A 19 7.91 -15.47 -17.38
C ASP A 19 7.53 -16.35 -16.20
N HIS A 20 8.21 -17.50 -16.05
CA HIS A 20 8.04 -18.38 -14.90
C HIS A 20 8.51 -17.67 -13.60
N VAL A 21 9.65 -17.00 -13.64
CA VAL A 21 10.13 -16.19 -12.48
C VAL A 21 9.12 -15.09 -12.14
N ARG A 22 8.63 -14.37 -13.14
CA ARG A 22 7.62 -13.31 -12.95
C ARG A 22 6.34 -13.84 -12.32
N PHE A 23 5.86 -15.00 -12.76
CA PHE A 23 4.70 -15.68 -12.14
C PHE A 23 4.92 -15.88 -10.64
N TRP A 24 6.08 -16.41 -10.24
CA TRP A 24 6.38 -16.65 -8.84
C TRP A 24 6.58 -15.38 -8.02
N GLN A 25 7.10 -14.33 -8.63
CA GLN A 25 7.18 -13.01 -7.97
C GLN A 25 5.78 -12.46 -7.65
N VAL A 26 4.88 -12.48 -8.61
CA VAL A 26 3.49 -12.05 -8.41
C VAL A 26 2.79 -12.93 -7.38
N PHE A 27 2.94 -14.25 -7.49
CA PHE A 27 2.33 -15.21 -6.55
C PHE A 27 2.84 -14.99 -5.12
N GLY A 28 4.14 -14.81 -4.94
CA GLY A 28 4.75 -14.55 -3.63
C GLY A 28 4.25 -13.24 -3.00
N SER A 29 4.20 -12.16 -3.77
CA SER A 29 3.66 -10.88 -3.33
C SER A 29 2.18 -10.99 -2.95
N PHE A 30 1.38 -11.65 -3.78
CA PHE A 30 -0.03 -11.90 -3.51
C PHE A 30 -0.25 -12.73 -2.24
N TRP A 31 0.52 -13.82 -2.09
CA TRP A 31 0.45 -14.67 -0.90
C TRP A 31 0.78 -13.88 0.38
N TRP A 32 1.83 -13.05 0.33
CA TRP A 32 2.19 -12.21 1.48
C TRP A 32 1.14 -11.13 1.77
N ALA A 33 0.49 -10.58 0.75
CA ALA A 33 -0.62 -9.64 0.94
C ALA A 33 -1.76 -10.26 1.78
N ILE A 34 -2.12 -11.51 1.50
CA ILE A 34 -3.12 -12.26 2.29
C ILE A 34 -2.63 -12.45 3.73
N GLY A 35 -1.34 -12.78 3.93
CA GLY A 35 -0.73 -12.87 5.25
C GLY A 35 -0.83 -11.56 6.03
N CYS A 36 -0.55 -10.43 5.40
CA CYS A 36 -0.69 -9.10 6.02
C CYS A 36 -2.13 -8.80 6.45
N LEU A 37 -3.12 -9.10 5.61
CA LEU A 37 -4.55 -8.96 5.96
C LEU A 37 -4.91 -9.86 7.14
N GLY A 38 -4.40 -11.09 7.18
CA GLY A 38 -4.56 -12.01 8.30
C GLY A 38 -4.02 -11.45 9.62
N MET A 39 -2.91 -10.69 9.60
CA MET A 39 -2.39 -10.02 10.79
C MET A 39 -3.34 -8.93 11.30
N ALA A 40 -3.95 -8.13 10.41
CA ALA A 40 -4.95 -7.14 10.80
C ALA A 40 -6.19 -7.80 11.40
N GLU A 41 -6.66 -8.91 10.83
CA GLU A 41 -7.78 -9.67 11.35
C GLU A 41 -7.45 -10.32 12.71
N HIS A 42 -6.24 -10.86 12.87
CA HIS A 42 -5.78 -11.38 14.15
C HIS A 42 -5.77 -10.33 15.26
N TYR A 43 -5.44 -9.07 14.93
CA TYR A 43 -5.56 -7.95 15.87
C TYR A 43 -7.03 -7.70 16.28
N ARG A 44 -7.99 -7.80 15.34
CA ARG A 44 -9.42 -7.56 15.63
C ARG A 44 -10.02 -8.67 16.47
N THR A 45 -9.77 -9.92 16.12
CA THR A 45 -10.49 -11.10 16.64
C THR A 45 -9.65 -11.98 17.57
N GLY A 46 -8.31 -11.96 17.44
CA GLY A 46 -7.40 -12.77 18.22
C GLY A 46 -6.98 -12.15 19.56
N PRO A 47 -6.23 -12.88 20.37
CA PRO A 47 -5.76 -12.44 21.69
C PRO A 47 -4.58 -11.46 21.63
N ASP A 48 -3.80 -11.42 20.55
CA ASP A 48 -2.62 -10.56 20.42
C ASP A 48 -3.03 -9.16 19.94
N LYS A 49 -2.99 -8.21 20.86
CA LYS A 49 -3.34 -6.79 20.65
C LYS A 49 -2.11 -5.89 20.50
N THR A 50 -0.95 -6.45 20.16
CA THR A 50 0.26 -5.65 19.96
C THR A 50 0.14 -4.74 18.73
N VAL A 51 0.83 -3.59 18.78
CA VAL A 51 0.87 -2.60 17.68
C VAL A 51 1.50 -3.15 16.39
N GLU A 52 2.25 -4.24 16.47
CA GLU A 52 2.87 -4.91 15.31
C GLU A 52 1.80 -5.45 14.33
N ARG A 53 0.70 -6.00 14.85
CA ARG A 53 -0.33 -6.65 14.05
C ARG A 53 -1.00 -5.71 13.03
N PRO A 54 -1.58 -4.58 13.46
CA PRO A 54 -2.16 -3.62 12.50
C PRO A 54 -1.09 -2.95 11.63
N ALA A 55 0.12 -2.71 12.14
CA ALA A 55 1.23 -2.18 11.33
C ALA A 55 1.60 -3.13 10.19
N ILE A 56 1.67 -4.45 10.43
CA ILE A 56 1.88 -5.45 9.37
C ILE A 56 0.68 -5.47 8.41
N GLY A 57 -0.53 -5.35 8.91
CA GLY A 57 -1.73 -5.27 8.07
C GLY A 57 -1.67 -4.16 7.01
N ARG A 58 -1.10 -3.01 7.34
CA ARG A 58 -0.91 -1.87 6.40
C ARG A 58 0.13 -2.14 5.32
N ARG A 59 1.03 -3.12 5.49
CA ARG A 59 2.01 -3.52 4.49
C ARG A 59 1.41 -4.26 3.29
N THR A 60 0.12 -4.55 3.31
CA THR A 60 -0.60 -5.08 2.14
C THR A 60 -0.42 -4.19 0.90
N SER A 61 -0.36 -2.86 1.06
CA SER A 61 -0.13 -1.92 -0.03
C SER A 61 1.24 -2.06 -0.71
N GLU A 62 2.27 -2.49 0.04
CA GLU A 62 3.58 -2.82 -0.52
C GLU A 62 3.47 -3.98 -1.54
N CYS A 63 2.77 -5.04 -1.14
CA CYS A 63 2.55 -6.20 -2.02
C CYS A 63 1.69 -5.84 -3.24
N GLN A 64 0.72 -4.97 -3.06
CA GLN A 64 -0.14 -4.51 -4.15
C GLN A 64 0.66 -3.72 -5.18
N VAL A 65 1.54 -2.79 -4.77
CA VAL A 65 2.36 -2.03 -5.72
C VAL A 65 3.39 -2.90 -6.42
N ASP A 66 3.94 -3.93 -5.76
CA ASP A 66 4.83 -4.90 -6.42
C ASP A 66 4.09 -5.68 -7.52
N CYS A 67 2.88 -6.17 -7.22
CA CYS A 67 2.04 -6.81 -8.25
C CYS A 67 1.71 -5.85 -9.40
N MET A 68 1.38 -4.58 -9.07
CA MET A 68 1.08 -3.55 -10.06
C MET A 68 2.27 -3.29 -11.00
N ASN A 69 3.47 -3.12 -10.43
CA ASN A 69 4.69 -2.89 -11.22
C ASN A 69 5.01 -4.05 -12.16
N LEU A 70 4.70 -5.29 -11.76
CA LEU A 70 4.93 -6.48 -12.57
C LEU A 70 3.87 -6.70 -13.64
N LEU A 71 2.60 -6.44 -13.34
CA LEU A 71 1.48 -6.83 -14.19
C LEU A 71 0.96 -5.70 -15.08
N ILE A 72 0.85 -4.50 -14.53
CA ILE A 72 0.22 -3.36 -15.19
C ILE A 72 0.95 -2.04 -14.90
N PRO A 73 2.26 -1.93 -15.21
CA PRO A 73 2.98 -0.68 -15.03
C PRO A 73 2.37 0.43 -15.87
N GLY A 74 2.58 1.68 -15.48
CA GLY A 74 2.10 2.83 -16.23
C GLY A 74 1.90 4.08 -15.38
N PRO A 75 1.46 5.19 -15.97
CA PRO A 75 1.35 6.47 -15.28
C PRO A 75 0.26 6.46 -14.20
N PHE A 76 0.46 7.34 -13.21
CA PHE A 76 -0.50 7.65 -12.14
C PHE A 76 -0.18 9.07 -11.63
N THR A 77 -1.04 9.60 -10.76
CA THR A 77 -0.82 10.90 -10.11
C THR A 77 -0.88 10.72 -8.60
N LEU A 78 0.16 11.16 -7.88
CA LEU A 78 0.08 11.24 -6.42
C LEU A 78 -0.80 12.41 -6.01
N LEU A 79 -1.62 12.18 -4.98
CA LEU A 79 -2.40 13.24 -4.37
C LEU A 79 -1.51 14.14 -3.53
N GLU A 80 -1.73 15.43 -3.67
CA GLU A 80 -1.16 16.44 -2.81
C GLU A 80 -2.11 16.73 -1.63
N ALA A 81 -1.55 17.19 -0.51
CA ALA A 81 -2.34 17.62 0.64
C ALA A 81 -3.03 18.93 0.32
N GLU A 82 -4.33 19.00 0.57
CA GLU A 82 -5.04 20.28 0.58
C GLU A 82 -4.65 21.10 1.82
N PRO A 83 -4.61 22.44 1.73
CA PRO A 83 -4.40 23.29 2.90
C PRO A 83 -5.52 23.02 3.93
N ASP A 84 -5.13 22.92 5.19
CA ASP A 84 -6.08 22.77 6.29
C ASP A 84 -6.41 24.18 6.80
N ASP A 85 -7.61 24.67 6.52
CA ASP A 85 -8.11 25.98 6.97
C ASP A 85 -8.78 25.92 8.37
N LEU A 86 -8.77 24.75 9.01
CA LEU A 86 -9.44 24.54 10.30
C LEU A 86 -8.57 24.98 11.48
N ALA A 87 -9.18 25.72 12.34
CA ALA A 87 -8.53 26.54 13.36
C ALA A 87 -8.56 26.00 14.79
N ASP A 88 -8.74 24.69 14.99
CA ASP A 88 -8.55 24.13 16.33
C ASP A 88 -7.06 24.10 16.68
N MET A 89 -6.71 24.71 17.82
CA MET A 89 -5.33 24.80 18.29
C MET A 89 -5.20 24.13 19.67
N PRO A 90 -4.41 23.08 19.81
CA PRO A 90 -3.65 22.36 18.78
C PRO A 90 -4.54 21.55 17.84
N THR A 91 -4.13 21.44 16.58
CA THR A 91 -4.81 20.62 15.58
C THR A 91 -4.65 19.12 15.86
N VAL A 92 -5.54 18.29 15.28
CA VAL A 92 -5.43 16.81 15.40
C VAL A 92 -4.07 16.29 14.90
N PRO A 93 -3.54 16.72 13.74
CA PRO A 93 -2.18 16.34 13.32
C PRO A 93 -1.10 16.71 14.34
N GLU A 94 -1.15 17.89 14.98
CA GLU A 94 -0.17 18.32 15.99
C GLU A 94 -0.22 17.42 17.24
N LEU A 95 -1.41 17.04 17.69
CA LEU A 95 -1.57 16.09 18.81
C LEU A 95 -0.97 14.72 18.47
N VAL A 96 -1.26 14.18 17.28
CA VAL A 96 -0.69 12.91 16.82
C VAL A 96 0.82 13.01 16.68
N GLN A 97 1.32 14.14 16.15
CA GLN A 97 2.75 14.36 15.99
C GLN A 97 3.47 14.41 17.34
N SER A 98 2.92 15.10 18.33
CA SER A 98 3.53 15.18 19.67
C SER A 98 3.69 13.80 20.32
N VAL A 99 2.70 12.92 20.18
CA VAL A 99 2.80 11.54 20.69
C VAL A 99 3.84 10.72 19.92
N ARG A 100 3.90 10.88 18.60
CA ARG A 100 4.94 10.25 17.77
C ARG A 100 6.35 10.68 18.19
N ASP A 101 6.56 11.97 18.40
CA ASP A 101 7.84 12.55 18.75
C ASP A 101 8.26 12.07 20.16
N PHE A 102 7.36 12.05 21.14
CA PHE A 102 7.61 11.44 22.45
C PHE A 102 8.06 9.97 22.35
N LEU A 103 7.41 9.17 21.51
CA LEU A 103 7.81 7.78 21.29
C LEU A 103 9.22 7.65 20.70
N ARG A 104 9.63 8.57 19.84
CA ARG A 104 10.93 8.54 19.15
C ARG A 104 12.05 9.16 19.96
N ASP A 105 11.78 10.28 20.58
CA ASP A 105 12.81 11.10 21.19
C ASP A 105 13.04 10.72 22.66
N ASP A 106 12.00 10.27 23.37
CA ASP A 106 12.08 9.85 24.76
C ASP A 106 12.06 8.32 24.90
N VAL A 107 10.94 7.67 24.55
CA VAL A 107 10.75 6.24 24.83
C VAL A 107 11.80 5.36 24.14
N MET A 108 12.13 5.64 22.88
CA MET A 108 13.16 4.86 22.15
C MET A 108 14.56 5.08 22.70
N ASN A 109 14.87 6.25 23.23
CA ASN A 109 16.19 6.57 23.78
C ASN A 109 16.36 6.06 25.22
N GLU A 110 15.28 6.01 26.00
CA GLU A 110 15.30 5.58 27.40
C GLU A 110 15.03 4.09 27.60
N THR A 111 14.65 3.35 26.55
CA THR A 111 14.34 1.91 26.63
C THR A 111 15.21 1.08 25.70
N ALA A 112 15.20 -0.24 25.92
CA ALA A 112 15.92 -1.21 25.09
C ALA A 112 15.05 -2.43 24.75
N GLY A 113 15.52 -3.25 23.82
CA GLY A 113 14.90 -4.53 23.46
C GLY A 113 13.49 -4.36 22.88
N ARG A 114 12.53 -5.15 23.39
CA ARG A 114 11.17 -5.19 22.84
C ARG A 114 10.42 -3.85 23.00
N THR A 115 10.58 -3.16 24.11
CA THR A 115 9.91 -1.85 24.33
C THR A 115 10.39 -0.81 23.32
N GLN A 116 11.70 -0.71 23.12
CA GLN A 116 12.28 0.18 22.10
C GLN A 116 11.78 -0.16 20.70
N PHE A 117 11.72 -1.45 20.35
CA PHE A 117 11.19 -1.91 19.06
C PHE A 117 9.72 -1.52 18.90
N LEU A 118 8.88 -1.75 19.92
CA LEU A 118 7.44 -1.40 19.85
C LEU A 118 7.21 0.10 19.80
N ALA A 119 8.03 0.92 20.49
CA ALA A 119 7.97 2.38 20.38
C ALA A 119 8.25 2.84 18.94
N ARG A 120 9.25 2.22 18.27
CA ARG A 120 9.52 2.48 16.85
C ARG A 120 8.33 2.12 15.96
N VAL A 121 7.74 0.94 16.16
CA VAL A 121 6.56 0.50 15.38
C VAL A 121 5.37 1.43 15.61
N ALA A 122 5.14 1.85 16.87
CA ALA A 122 4.08 2.80 17.20
C ALA A 122 4.30 4.17 16.55
N GLY A 123 5.52 4.70 16.60
CA GLY A 123 5.89 5.95 15.91
C GLY A 123 5.65 5.87 14.39
N ASN A 124 6.00 4.76 13.76
CA ASN A 124 5.73 4.55 12.32
C ASN A 124 4.22 4.44 12.03
N SER A 125 3.44 3.84 12.93
CA SER A 125 1.98 3.79 12.79
C SER A 125 1.36 5.18 12.86
N LEU A 126 1.86 6.05 13.75
CA LEU A 126 1.42 7.45 13.82
C LEU A 126 1.82 8.26 12.57
N ASP A 127 2.95 7.96 11.94
CA ASP A 127 3.28 8.55 10.62
C ASP A 127 2.26 8.16 9.54
N ILE A 128 1.76 6.91 9.56
CA ILE A 128 0.69 6.51 8.64
C ILE A 128 -0.58 7.32 8.91
N VAL A 129 -0.96 7.47 10.19
CA VAL A 129 -2.13 8.28 10.58
C VAL A 129 -1.98 9.73 10.10
N LEU A 130 -0.81 10.36 10.31
CA LEU A 130 -0.56 11.72 9.86
C LEU A 130 -0.69 11.89 8.34
N ARG A 131 -0.20 10.91 7.55
CA ARG A 131 -0.36 10.94 6.09
C ARG A 131 -1.81 10.68 5.67
N ASP A 132 -2.51 9.76 6.34
CA ASP A 132 -3.92 9.48 6.05
C ASP A 132 -4.81 10.70 6.36
N LEU A 133 -4.54 11.44 7.43
CA LEU A 133 -5.22 12.69 7.76
C LEU A 133 -5.03 13.76 6.67
N ARG A 134 -3.84 13.80 6.04
CA ARG A 134 -3.53 14.81 5.00
C ARG A 134 -4.17 14.52 3.65
N VAL A 135 -4.17 13.29 3.20
CA VAL A 135 -4.54 12.93 1.81
C VAL A 135 -5.54 11.77 1.71
N GLY A 136 -5.81 11.06 2.80
CA GLY A 136 -6.61 9.84 2.79
C GLY A 136 -8.08 10.09 2.40
N GLU A 137 -8.66 11.21 2.83
CA GLU A 137 -10.04 11.56 2.45
C GLU A 137 -10.14 11.90 0.96
N ALA A 138 -9.23 12.71 0.45
CA ALA A 138 -9.13 13.02 -0.98
C ALA A 138 -8.93 11.75 -1.81
N HIS A 139 -8.03 10.85 -1.37
CA HIS A 139 -7.81 9.56 -2.01
C HIS A 139 -9.10 8.72 -2.10
N ARG A 140 -9.83 8.58 -1.00
CA ARG A 140 -11.10 7.82 -0.95
C ARG A 140 -12.19 8.44 -1.82
N ARG A 141 -12.32 9.78 -1.81
CA ARG A 141 -13.28 10.52 -2.64
C ARG A 141 -13.01 10.34 -4.13
N GLU A 142 -11.76 10.49 -4.55
CA GLU A 142 -11.37 10.28 -5.94
C GLU A 142 -11.51 8.83 -6.39
N GLU A 143 -11.17 7.88 -5.53
CA GLU A 143 -11.38 6.46 -5.81
C GLU A 143 -12.85 6.14 -6.03
N GLN A 144 -13.74 6.68 -5.18
CA GLN A 144 -15.18 6.52 -5.32
C GLN A 144 -15.68 7.11 -6.64
N ALA A 145 -15.22 8.29 -7.03
CA ALA A 145 -15.60 8.92 -8.29
C ALA A 145 -15.15 8.08 -9.51
N ARG A 146 -13.90 7.59 -9.50
CA ARG A 146 -13.39 6.70 -10.57
C ARG A 146 -14.16 5.39 -10.64
N LEU A 147 -14.50 4.78 -9.51
CA LEU A 147 -15.31 3.55 -9.47
C LEU A 147 -16.73 3.79 -9.96
N SER A 148 -17.35 4.90 -9.57
CA SER A 148 -18.71 5.25 -10.06
C SER A 148 -18.74 5.41 -11.58
N SER A 149 -17.72 6.05 -12.16
CA SER A 149 -17.57 6.18 -13.60
C SER A 149 -17.32 4.82 -14.27
N LEU A 150 -16.38 4.03 -13.74
CA LEU A 150 -15.98 2.73 -14.29
C LEU A 150 -17.13 1.72 -14.30
N LEU A 151 -17.95 1.72 -13.26
CA LEU A 151 -19.08 0.79 -13.11
C LEU A 151 -20.40 1.35 -13.66
N ASN A 152 -20.42 2.63 -14.03
CA ASN A 152 -21.62 3.39 -14.41
C ASN A 152 -22.74 3.25 -13.37
N GLN A 153 -22.39 3.43 -12.07
CA GLN A 153 -23.35 3.35 -10.98
C GLN A 153 -22.93 4.22 -9.80
N SER A 154 -23.88 4.61 -8.96
CA SER A 154 -23.63 5.31 -7.70
C SER A 154 -23.66 4.34 -6.53
N GLY A 155 -22.89 4.65 -5.48
CA GLY A 155 -22.85 3.84 -4.25
C GLY A 155 -21.77 4.31 -3.29
N SER A 156 -21.74 3.72 -2.09
CA SER A 156 -20.62 3.93 -1.19
C SER A 156 -19.34 3.33 -1.77
N LEU A 157 -18.18 3.84 -1.35
CA LEU A 157 -16.88 3.31 -1.80
C LEU A 157 -16.78 1.79 -1.54
N GLU A 158 -17.26 1.32 -0.39
CA GLU A 158 -17.27 -0.10 -0.05
C GLU A 158 -18.13 -0.94 -0.98
N GLN A 159 -19.32 -0.46 -1.33
CA GLN A 159 -20.21 -1.14 -2.29
C GLN A 159 -19.56 -1.22 -3.67
N LEU A 160 -19.04 -0.10 -4.18
CA LEU A 160 -18.39 -0.04 -5.48
C LEU A 160 -17.16 -0.95 -5.57
N ARG A 161 -16.34 -1.02 -4.52
CA ARG A 161 -15.21 -1.96 -4.43
C ARG A 161 -15.67 -3.43 -4.49
N ARG A 162 -16.75 -3.77 -3.77
CA ARG A 162 -17.32 -5.14 -3.81
C ARG A 162 -17.85 -5.47 -5.19
N ASP A 163 -18.58 -4.53 -5.82
CA ASP A 163 -19.18 -4.73 -7.13
C ASP A 163 -18.10 -4.90 -8.21
N LEU A 164 -17.04 -4.08 -8.17
CA LEU A 164 -15.90 -4.28 -9.08
C LEU A 164 -15.26 -5.65 -8.88
N SER A 165 -14.98 -6.04 -7.62
CA SER A 165 -14.39 -7.35 -7.31
C SER A 165 -15.27 -8.50 -7.79
N HIS A 166 -16.59 -8.37 -7.64
CA HIS A 166 -17.54 -9.36 -8.12
C HIS A 166 -17.52 -9.47 -9.65
N ARG A 167 -17.62 -8.34 -10.36
CA ARG A 167 -17.58 -8.32 -11.82
C ARG A 167 -16.28 -8.89 -12.40
N ILE A 168 -15.15 -8.61 -11.77
CA ILE A 168 -13.85 -9.19 -12.16
C ILE A 168 -13.87 -10.72 -11.99
N ARG A 169 -14.33 -11.21 -10.85
CA ARG A 169 -14.40 -12.65 -10.54
C ARG A 169 -15.33 -13.39 -11.50
N GLU A 170 -16.48 -12.80 -11.82
CA GLU A 170 -17.46 -13.35 -12.76
C GLU A 170 -17.05 -13.17 -14.24
N ARG A 171 -15.87 -12.59 -14.50
CA ARG A 171 -15.39 -12.25 -15.85
C ARG A 171 -16.37 -11.34 -16.63
N ALA A 172 -17.20 -10.59 -15.92
CA ALA A 172 -18.12 -9.61 -16.49
C ALA A 172 -17.47 -8.25 -16.74
N PHE A 173 -16.18 -8.11 -16.41
CA PHE A 173 -15.38 -6.91 -16.67
C PHE A 173 -14.09 -7.29 -17.40
N PRO A 174 -13.73 -6.59 -18.52
CA PRO A 174 -12.52 -6.88 -19.28
C PRO A 174 -11.27 -6.57 -18.45
N LEU A 175 -10.41 -7.58 -18.23
CA LEU A 175 -9.17 -7.41 -17.45
C LEU A 175 -8.10 -6.59 -18.19
N ASP A 176 -8.21 -6.48 -19.50
CA ASP A 176 -7.31 -5.69 -20.36
C ASP A 176 -7.76 -4.24 -20.54
N SER A 177 -8.92 -3.84 -19.97
CA SER A 177 -9.40 -2.46 -20.00
C SER A 177 -8.36 -1.48 -19.49
N SER A 178 -8.07 -0.44 -20.28
CA SER A 178 -7.16 0.65 -19.91
C SER A 178 -7.65 1.41 -18.68
N GLU A 179 -8.96 1.59 -18.57
CA GLU A 179 -9.62 2.30 -17.48
C GLU A 179 -9.49 1.52 -16.16
N LEU A 180 -9.71 0.19 -16.20
CA LEU A 180 -9.49 -0.67 -15.04
C LEU A 180 -8.04 -0.62 -14.58
N LYS A 181 -7.09 -0.78 -15.51
CA LYS A 181 -5.66 -0.74 -15.20
C LYS A 181 -5.25 0.61 -14.60
N ALA A 182 -5.73 1.71 -15.17
CA ALA A 182 -5.48 3.07 -14.66
C ALA A 182 -6.07 3.26 -13.25
N HIS A 183 -7.31 2.81 -13.03
CA HIS A 183 -7.94 2.86 -11.71
C HIS A 183 -7.14 2.10 -10.67
N LEU A 184 -6.73 0.87 -10.96
CA LEU A 184 -5.94 0.04 -10.03
C LEU A 184 -4.59 0.67 -9.70
N ARG A 185 -3.85 1.15 -10.74
CA ARG A 185 -2.57 1.84 -10.54
C ARG A 185 -2.71 3.05 -9.62
N GLN A 186 -3.66 3.92 -9.93
CA GLN A 186 -3.90 5.14 -9.15
C GLN A 186 -4.23 4.82 -7.68
N THR A 187 -5.13 3.88 -7.46
CA THR A 187 -5.58 3.50 -6.10
C THR A 187 -4.43 2.90 -5.28
N VAL A 188 -3.71 1.93 -5.85
CA VAL A 188 -2.62 1.23 -5.15
C VAL A 188 -1.45 2.16 -4.86
N THR A 189 -1.08 3.02 -5.81
CA THR A 189 0.06 3.92 -5.65
C THR A 189 -0.21 4.99 -4.61
N ASN A 190 -1.40 5.58 -4.59
CA ASN A 190 -1.80 6.52 -3.54
C ASN A 190 -1.85 5.84 -2.17
N GLN A 191 -2.33 4.59 -2.08
CA GLN A 191 -2.38 3.87 -0.82
C GLN A 191 -0.98 3.58 -0.27
N VAL A 192 -0.05 3.10 -1.10
CA VAL A 192 1.32 2.82 -0.63
C VAL A 192 2.07 4.10 -0.27
N ALA A 193 1.77 5.23 -0.90
CA ALA A 193 2.33 6.53 -0.54
C ALA A 193 1.89 6.97 0.87
N ILE A 194 0.67 6.62 1.29
CA ILE A 194 0.20 6.82 2.67
C ILE A 194 0.91 5.84 3.62
N ASP A 195 0.93 4.55 3.29
CA ASP A 195 1.39 3.52 4.19
C ASP A 195 2.92 3.48 4.33
N GLN A 196 3.63 3.49 3.20
CA GLN A 196 5.09 3.29 3.12
C GLN A 196 5.74 4.13 2.00
N PRO A 197 5.87 5.46 2.18
CA PRO A 197 6.40 6.35 1.13
C PRO A 197 7.86 6.06 0.75
N LYS A 198 8.59 5.33 1.60
CA LYS A 198 10.00 4.94 1.34
C LYS A 198 10.13 3.56 0.70
N TYR A 199 9.02 2.89 0.42
CA TYR A 199 9.05 1.56 -0.15
C TYR A 199 9.64 1.55 -1.56
N SER A 200 10.47 0.56 -1.87
CA SER A 200 11.17 0.47 -3.16
C SER A 200 10.22 0.32 -4.35
N GLY A 201 9.12 -0.40 -4.18
CA GLY A 201 8.09 -0.55 -5.21
C GLY A 201 7.40 0.76 -5.56
N LEU A 202 7.21 1.69 -4.61
CA LEU A 202 6.74 3.04 -4.93
C LEU A 202 7.76 3.81 -5.76
N LYS A 203 9.06 3.72 -5.44
CA LYS A 203 10.10 4.35 -6.25
C LYS A 203 10.13 3.82 -7.69
N GLN A 204 9.94 2.53 -7.86
CA GLN A 204 9.83 1.90 -9.18
C GLN A 204 8.61 2.42 -9.95
N ALA A 205 7.44 2.51 -9.29
CA ALA A 205 6.25 3.08 -9.90
C ALA A 205 6.44 4.53 -10.32
N LEU A 206 7.10 5.36 -9.50
CA LEU A 206 7.41 6.77 -9.80
C LEU A 206 8.36 6.93 -10.99
N ALA A 207 9.24 5.97 -11.25
CA ALA A 207 10.17 6.04 -12.39
C ALA A 207 9.44 6.09 -13.74
N TYR A 208 8.26 5.46 -13.86
CA TYR A 208 7.42 5.54 -15.07
C TYR A 208 6.89 6.95 -15.40
N LEU A 209 6.89 7.87 -14.43
CA LEU A 209 6.47 9.26 -14.66
C LEU A 209 7.56 10.12 -15.32
N VAL A 210 8.81 9.69 -15.20
CA VAL A 210 9.98 10.45 -15.71
C VAL A 210 10.31 10.07 -17.16
N GLU A 211 9.90 8.88 -17.60
CA GLU A 211 10.19 8.33 -18.94
C GLU A 211 9.03 8.56 -19.94
N SER A 212 7.91 9.12 -19.51
CA SER A 212 6.73 9.42 -20.32
C SER A 212 6.57 10.92 -20.57
#